data_fb3b84b8e3f79273559ecaaf4f040301
#
_entry.id   fb3b84b8e3f79273559ecaaf4f040301
#
_cell.length_a   1.000
_cell.length_b   1.000
_cell.length_c   1.000
_cell.angle_alpha   90.00
_cell.angle_beta   90.00
_cell.angle_gamma   90.00
#
_symmetry.space_group_name_H-M   'P 1'
#
loop_
_entity.id
_entity.type
_entity.pdbx_description
1 polymer ?
#
loop_
_entity_poly.entity_id
_entity_poly.type
_entity_poly.pdbx_seq_one_letter_code
_entity_poly.pdbx_strand_id
1 'polypeptide(L)'
;LKATGEIVVTLDADVRITSTAISQAIAMLGDRTFISPYPRQIAKTFPERLVQPLLQWSWMSTVPLRVAEKSSRTSLAVANGQFFLVRKSALDQIGGFTAIAAEVLDDMELARALIKSGAFGGVADGSSLAQTRMYKNFSEIKAGYGKSLWKAFGSQSGSAGAIAFLFITGIAPVIAWF
;
A
#
# COMPACT_ATOMS: atom_id res chain seq x y z
N LEU A 1 -22.55 -1.21 -3.20
CA LEU A 1 -21.88 0.03 -3.61
C LEU A 1 -22.89 0.94 -4.31
N LYS A 2 -22.94 2.23 -3.96
CA LYS A 2 -23.82 3.21 -4.64
C LYS A 2 -23.12 3.92 -5.82
N ALA A 3 -21.83 3.62 -6.06
CA ALA A 3 -21.06 4.23 -7.14
C ALA A 3 -21.57 3.73 -8.50
N THR A 4 -21.84 4.67 -9.42
CA THR A 4 -22.39 4.41 -10.77
C THR A 4 -21.33 4.59 -11.88
N GLY A 5 -20.18 5.20 -11.57
CA GLY A 5 -19.10 5.45 -12.53
C GLY A 5 -18.35 4.17 -12.91
N GLU A 6 -17.63 4.22 -14.03
CA GLU A 6 -16.80 3.11 -14.54
C GLU A 6 -15.58 2.84 -13.68
N ILE A 7 -15.07 3.85 -12.98
CA ILE A 7 -13.91 3.78 -12.07
C ILE A 7 -14.37 4.16 -10.67
N VAL A 8 -14.09 3.31 -9.72
CA VAL A 8 -14.30 3.57 -8.30
C VAL A 8 -12.99 4.08 -7.71
N VAL A 9 -13.09 5.19 -6.99
CA VAL A 9 -11.96 5.80 -6.29
C VAL A 9 -12.24 5.75 -4.80
N THR A 10 -11.30 5.25 -4.02
CA THR A 10 -11.31 5.33 -2.56
C THR A 10 -10.18 6.22 -2.07
N LEU A 11 -10.47 6.99 -1.04
CA LEU A 11 -9.54 7.91 -0.40
C LEU A 11 -9.71 7.80 1.11
N ASP A 12 -8.60 7.72 1.84
CA ASP A 12 -8.63 7.86 3.29
C ASP A 12 -8.97 9.31 3.68
N ALA A 13 -9.63 9.46 4.81
CA ALA A 13 -10.15 10.75 5.27
C ALA A 13 -9.07 11.80 5.58
N ASP A 14 -7.83 11.36 5.79
CA ASP A 14 -6.65 12.21 6.07
C ASP A 14 -5.84 12.56 4.82
N VAL A 15 -6.21 12.02 3.65
CA VAL A 15 -5.56 12.31 2.37
C VAL A 15 -6.09 13.61 1.78
N ARG A 16 -5.17 14.49 1.39
CA ARG A 16 -5.46 15.73 0.65
C ARG A 16 -4.99 15.59 -0.78
N ILE A 17 -5.90 15.77 -1.71
CA ILE A 17 -5.62 15.67 -3.15
C ILE A 17 -5.58 17.04 -3.81
N THR A 18 -4.84 17.15 -4.91
CA THR A 18 -4.87 18.32 -5.79
C THR A 18 -6.17 18.36 -6.61
N SER A 19 -6.51 19.50 -7.17
CA SER A 19 -7.72 19.66 -8.00
C SER A 19 -7.72 18.76 -9.26
N THR A 20 -6.55 18.37 -9.74
CA THR A 20 -6.38 17.51 -10.92
C THR A 20 -6.03 16.06 -10.58
N ALA A 21 -5.96 15.71 -9.28
CA ALA A 21 -5.49 14.39 -8.85
C ALA A 21 -6.31 13.23 -9.44
N ILE A 22 -7.63 13.34 -9.43
CA ILE A 22 -8.50 12.27 -9.94
C ILE A 22 -8.30 12.07 -11.45
N SER A 23 -8.30 13.14 -12.24
CA SER A 23 -8.11 13.03 -13.70
C SER A 23 -6.71 12.51 -14.05
N GLN A 24 -5.68 12.93 -13.34
CA GLN A 24 -4.32 12.42 -13.53
C GLN A 24 -4.20 10.96 -13.08
N ALA A 25 -4.79 10.58 -11.96
CA ALA A 25 -4.80 9.17 -11.51
C ALA A 25 -5.55 8.26 -12.48
N ILE A 26 -6.66 8.73 -13.08
CA ILE A 26 -7.36 8.00 -14.15
C ILE A 26 -6.46 7.85 -15.39
N ALA A 27 -5.74 8.88 -15.78
CA ALA A 27 -4.76 8.79 -16.87
C ALA A 27 -3.63 7.81 -16.54
N MET A 28 -3.15 7.79 -15.28
CA MET A 28 -2.16 6.82 -14.81
C MET A 28 -2.69 5.39 -14.78
N LEU A 29 -4.00 5.17 -14.57
CA LEU A 29 -4.61 3.85 -14.59
C LEU A 29 -4.39 3.18 -15.97
N GLY A 30 -4.58 3.93 -17.07
CA GLY A 30 -4.36 3.43 -18.43
C GLY A 30 -5.16 2.17 -18.71
N ASP A 31 -4.47 1.12 -19.13
CA ASP A 31 -5.01 -0.22 -19.41
C ASP A 31 -5.13 -1.11 -18.16
N ARG A 32 -4.57 -0.68 -17.02
CA ARG A 32 -4.60 -1.44 -15.76
C ARG A 32 -6.03 -1.57 -15.23
N THR A 33 -6.24 -2.62 -14.46
CA THR A 33 -7.51 -2.84 -13.78
C THR A 33 -7.63 -2.02 -12.50
N PHE A 34 -6.51 -1.86 -11.79
CA PHE A 34 -6.42 -1.02 -10.60
C PHE A 34 -5.06 -0.37 -10.47
N ILE A 35 -4.99 0.75 -9.77
CA ILE A 35 -3.76 1.37 -9.30
C ILE A 35 -3.95 1.92 -7.89
N SER A 36 -2.84 2.00 -7.18
CA SER A 36 -2.75 2.66 -5.88
C SER A 36 -1.66 3.74 -5.95
N PRO A 37 -2.02 4.99 -6.31
CA PRO A 37 -1.08 6.10 -6.28
C PRO A 37 -0.67 6.39 -4.83
N TYR A 38 0.59 6.17 -4.49
CA TYR A 38 1.09 6.37 -3.14
C TYR A 38 1.25 7.86 -2.83
N PRO A 39 0.48 8.43 -1.87
CA PRO A 39 0.53 9.84 -1.54
C PRO A 39 1.87 10.23 -0.91
N ARG A 40 2.26 11.49 -1.07
CA ARG A 40 3.39 12.06 -0.34
C ARG A 40 3.14 12.01 1.16
N GLN A 41 3.99 11.29 1.89
CA GLN A 41 3.92 11.21 3.34
C GLN A 41 4.58 12.45 3.97
N ILE A 42 3.80 13.24 4.68
CA ILE A 42 4.30 14.41 5.41
C ILE A 42 4.87 13.95 6.75
N ALA A 43 6.16 14.12 6.92
CA ALA A 43 6.89 13.76 8.14
C ALA A 43 7.54 15.00 8.75
N LYS A 44 7.05 15.48 9.89
CA LYS A 44 7.52 16.70 10.56
C LYS A 44 8.46 16.40 11.73
N THR A 45 8.14 15.39 12.54
CA THR A 45 8.94 14.98 13.70
C THR A 45 10.02 13.96 13.32
N PHE A 46 11.03 13.80 14.17
CA PHE A 46 12.09 12.82 13.94
C PHE A 46 11.56 11.38 13.81
N PRO A 47 10.67 10.88 14.69
CA PRO A 47 10.10 9.54 14.50
C PRO A 47 9.33 9.36 13.18
N GLU A 48 8.58 10.39 12.75
CA GLU A 48 7.89 10.35 11.46
C GLU A 48 8.90 10.20 10.30
N ARG A 49 9.98 11.00 10.30
CA ARG A 49 11.01 10.97 9.26
C ARG A 49 11.77 9.65 9.22
N LEU A 50 11.92 8.99 10.37
CA LEU A 50 12.60 7.71 10.47
C LEU A 50 11.72 6.55 9.97
N VAL A 51 10.44 6.53 10.32
CA VAL A 51 9.57 5.35 10.11
C VAL A 51 8.74 5.43 8.84
N GLN A 52 8.19 6.61 8.49
CA GLN A 52 7.28 6.75 7.35
C GLN A 52 7.87 6.28 6.00
N PRO A 53 9.15 6.52 5.68
CA PRO A 53 9.72 6.04 4.41
C PRO A 53 9.90 4.52 4.34
N LEU A 54 9.88 3.81 5.48
CA LEU A 54 10.22 2.38 5.52
C LEU A 54 9.22 1.50 4.76
N LEU A 55 7.94 1.87 4.73
CA LEU A 55 6.94 1.11 3.98
C LEU A 55 7.24 1.15 2.49
N GLN A 56 7.43 2.34 1.92
CA GLN A 56 7.77 2.50 0.52
C GLN A 56 9.12 1.87 0.18
N TRP A 57 10.10 2.07 1.05
CA TRP A 57 11.42 1.45 0.91
C TRP A 57 11.33 -0.08 0.91
N SER A 58 10.51 -0.68 1.77
CA SER A 58 10.34 -2.13 1.84
C SER A 58 9.80 -2.69 0.52
N TRP A 59 8.78 -2.06 -0.08
CA TRP A 59 8.29 -2.49 -1.38
C TRP A 59 9.34 -2.37 -2.48
N MET A 60 10.03 -1.24 -2.55
CA MET A 60 11.05 -0.99 -3.58
C MET A 60 12.25 -1.93 -3.47
N SER A 61 12.59 -2.38 -2.26
CA SER A 61 13.75 -3.25 -2.00
C SER A 61 13.43 -4.75 -2.09
N THR A 62 12.16 -5.15 -1.88
CA THR A 62 11.80 -6.58 -1.80
C THR A 62 10.92 -7.06 -2.94
N VAL A 63 10.20 -6.16 -3.62
CA VAL A 63 9.26 -6.52 -4.67
C VAL A 63 9.70 -5.92 -6.01
N PRO A 64 9.88 -6.72 -7.06
CA PRO A 64 10.15 -6.21 -8.40
C PRO A 64 8.87 -5.59 -8.99
N LEU A 65 8.54 -4.35 -8.60
CA LEU A 65 7.24 -3.70 -8.83
C LEU A 65 6.76 -3.76 -10.29
N ARG A 66 7.66 -3.60 -11.27
CA ARG A 66 7.30 -3.69 -12.70
C ARG A 66 6.86 -5.09 -13.13
N VAL A 67 7.42 -6.13 -12.50
CA VAL A 67 7.02 -7.52 -12.74
C VAL A 67 5.75 -7.83 -11.95
N ALA A 68 5.68 -7.36 -10.71
CA ALA A 68 4.54 -7.52 -9.82
C ALA A 68 3.24 -6.98 -10.44
N GLU A 69 3.30 -5.81 -11.06
CA GLU A 69 2.17 -5.15 -11.71
C GLU A 69 1.45 -6.02 -12.75
N LYS A 70 2.20 -6.86 -13.48
CA LYS A 70 1.68 -7.75 -14.53
C LYS A 70 1.59 -9.22 -14.10
N SER A 71 1.93 -9.51 -12.85
CA SER A 71 1.97 -10.87 -12.33
C SER A 71 0.62 -11.33 -11.82
N SER A 72 0.26 -12.58 -12.11
CA SER A 72 -0.87 -13.27 -11.49
C SER A 72 -0.57 -13.79 -10.06
N ARG A 73 0.66 -13.59 -9.55
CA ARG A 73 1.05 -14.06 -8.22
C ARG A 73 0.57 -13.10 -7.14
N THR A 74 -0.36 -13.52 -6.32
CA THR A 74 -0.89 -12.73 -5.20
C THR A 74 0.17 -12.41 -4.13
N SER A 75 1.25 -13.19 -4.06
CA SER A 75 2.39 -12.91 -3.17
C SER A 75 3.20 -11.69 -3.55
N LEU A 76 3.07 -11.21 -4.79
CA LEU A 76 3.69 -9.98 -5.28
C LEU A 76 2.74 -8.79 -5.25
N ALA A 77 1.52 -8.96 -4.73
CA ALA A 77 0.56 -7.86 -4.61
C ALA A 77 1.13 -6.75 -3.73
N VAL A 78 1.04 -5.52 -4.22
CA VAL A 78 1.37 -4.31 -3.46
C VAL A 78 0.27 -3.29 -3.70
N ALA A 79 -0.29 -2.78 -2.62
CA ALA A 79 -1.30 -1.73 -2.64
C ALA A 79 -1.21 -0.86 -1.37
N ASN A 80 -1.77 0.33 -1.45
CA ASN A 80 -1.95 1.24 -0.33
C ASN A 80 -3.35 1.85 -0.41
N GLY A 81 -4.16 1.66 0.62
CA GLY A 81 -5.56 2.09 0.66
C GLY A 81 -5.78 3.59 0.68
N GLN A 82 -4.75 4.37 0.99
CA GLN A 82 -4.85 5.82 1.13
C GLN A 82 -5.38 6.51 -0.13
N PHE A 83 -5.02 6.02 -1.32
CA PHE A 83 -5.56 6.45 -2.60
C PHE A 83 -5.56 5.26 -3.55
N PHE A 84 -6.74 4.76 -3.88
CA PHE A 84 -6.89 3.56 -4.70
C PHE A 84 -7.95 3.77 -5.79
N LEU A 85 -7.65 3.35 -7.00
CA LEU A 85 -8.53 3.37 -8.15
C LEU A 85 -8.72 1.96 -8.69
N VAL A 86 -9.95 1.59 -8.99
CA VAL A 86 -10.27 0.28 -9.57
C VAL A 86 -11.40 0.41 -10.60
N ARG A 87 -11.31 -0.36 -11.68
CA ARG A 87 -12.42 -0.49 -12.63
C ARG A 87 -13.61 -1.15 -11.93
N LYS A 88 -14.78 -0.51 -12.01
CA LYS A 88 -15.98 -0.99 -11.32
C LYS A 88 -16.32 -2.43 -11.70
N SER A 89 -16.17 -2.80 -12.98
CA SER A 89 -16.44 -4.17 -13.46
C SER A 89 -15.59 -5.22 -12.73
N ALA A 90 -14.32 -4.96 -12.50
CA ALA A 90 -13.44 -5.88 -11.77
C ALA A 90 -13.77 -5.93 -10.27
N LEU A 91 -14.15 -4.79 -9.69
CA LEU A 91 -14.60 -4.75 -8.31
C LEU A 91 -15.90 -5.55 -8.11
N ASP A 92 -16.87 -5.39 -9.03
CA ASP A 92 -18.12 -6.14 -8.99
C ASP A 92 -17.88 -7.66 -9.17
N GLN A 93 -16.93 -8.05 -10.03
CA GLN A 93 -16.57 -9.45 -10.28
C GLN A 93 -16.07 -10.17 -9.01
N ILE A 94 -15.41 -9.48 -8.10
CA ILE A 94 -14.94 -10.06 -6.83
C ILE A 94 -15.96 -9.92 -5.68
N GLY A 95 -17.17 -9.41 -5.93
CA GLY A 95 -18.22 -9.21 -4.92
C GLY A 95 -18.13 -7.86 -4.18
N GLY A 96 -17.34 -6.92 -4.70
CA GLY A 96 -17.19 -5.58 -4.13
C GLY A 96 -16.38 -5.55 -2.83
N PHE A 97 -16.46 -4.44 -2.12
CA PHE A 97 -15.75 -4.27 -0.83
C PHE A 97 -16.28 -5.16 0.29
N THR A 98 -17.50 -5.72 0.15
CA THR A 98 -18.08 -6.62 1.16
C THR A 98 -17.28 -7.93 1.28
N ALA A 99 -16.64 -8.36 0.21
CA ALA A 99 -15.82 -9.58 0.20
C ALA A 99 -14.56 -9.47 1.09
N ILE A 100 -14.13 -8.25 1.41
CA ILE A 100 -12.91 -7.97 2.19
C ILE A 100 -13.18 -7.19 3.49
N ALA A 101 -14.43 -6.90 3.80
CA ALA A 101 -14.81 -6.01 4.92
C ALA A 101 -14.34 -6.48 6.31
N ALA A 102 -14.01 -7.75 6.47
CA ALA A 102 -13.52 -8.30 7.73
C ALA A 102 -11.98 -8.23 7.89
N GLU A 103 -11.26 -7.78 6.85
CA GLU A 103 -9.81 -7.80 6.85
C GLU A 103 -9.20 -6.50 7.41
N VAL A 104 -8.08 -6.64 8.13
CA VAL A 104 -7.36 -5.48 8.73
C VAL A 104 -6.47 -4.78 7.70
N LEU A 105 -5.97 -5.54 6.71
CA LEU A 105 -5.21 -5.02 5.56
C LEU A 105 -6.10 -5.13 4.32
N ASP A 106 -7.20 -4.39 4.35
CA ASP A 106 -8.25 -4.42 3.33
C ASP A 106 -7.74 -4.04 1.92
N ASP A 107 -6.80 -3.11 1.82
CA ASP A 107 -6.13 -2.71 0.59
C ASP A 107 -5.31 -3.84 -0.06
N MET A 108 -4.52 -4.54 0.74
CA MET A 108 -3.71 -5.68 0.26
C MET A 108 -4.60 -6.86 -0.14
N GLU A 109 -5.64 -7.16 0.66
CA GLU A 109 -6.58 -8.23 0.35
C GLU A 109 -7.44 -7.89 -0.87
N LEU A 110 -7.83 -6.62 -1.05
CA LEU A 110 -8.48 -6.14 -2.27
C LEU A 110 -7.60 -6.38 -3.49
N ALA A 111 -6.33 -5.96 -3.43
CA ALA A 111 -5.38 -6.17 -4.53
C ALA A 111 -5.18 -7.67 -4.84
N ARG A 112 -5.06 -8.52 -3.80
CA ARG A 112 -4.94 -9.98 -3.95
C ARG A 112 -6.18 -10.59 -4.60
N ALA A 113 -7.38 -10.19 -4.16
CA ALA A 113 -8.62 -10.66 -4.73
C ALA A 113 -8.76 -10.28 -6.21
N LEU A 114 -8.40 -9.04 -6.55
CA LEU A 114 -8.38 -8.55 -7.93
C LEU A 114 -7.38 -9.35 -8.78
N ILE A 115 -6.14 -9.54 -8.32
CA ILE A 115 -5.12 -10.32 -9.05
C ILE A 115 -5.59 -11.77 -9.23
N LYS A 116 -6.21 -12.37 -8.22
CA LYS A 116 -6.75 -13.74 -8.28
C LYS A 116 -7.88 -13.87 -9.30
N SER A 117 -8.64 -12.82 -9.55
CA SER A 117 -9.69 -12.79 -10.60
C SER A 117 -9.14 -12.50 -12.01
N GLY A 118 -7.82 -12.39 -12.18
CA GLY A 118 -7.18 -12.11 -13.46
C GLY A 118 -6.91 -10.63 -13.73
N ALA A 119 -7.18 -9.76 -12.76
CA ALA A 119 -6.85 -8.35 -12.87
C ALA A 119 -5.34 -8.10 -12.74
N PHE A 120 -4.87 -6.98 -13.30
CA PHE A 120 -3.49 -6.53 -13.14
C PHE A 120 -3.43 -5.05 -12.74
N GLY A 121 -2.40 -4.71 -11.98
CA GLY A 121 -2.20 -3.38 -11.44
C GLY A 121 -1.25 -3.39 -10.26
N GLY A 122 -1.10 -2.25 -9.60
CA GLY A 122 -0.19 -2.12 -8.46
C GLY A 122 -0.04 -0.69 -7.97
N VAL A 123 1.04 -0.41 -7.27
CA VAL A 123 1.35 0.93 -6.76
C VAL A 123 1.91 1.83 -7.87
N ALA A 124 1.64 3.12 -7.74
CA ALA A 124 2.19 4.17 -8.60
C ALA A 124 2.66 5.35 -7.73
N ASP A 125 3.51 6.21 -8.28
CA ASP A 125 3.91 7.44 -7.60
C ASP A 125 2.77 8.46 -7.64
N GLY A 126 2.12 8.68 -6.51
CA GLY A 126 1.07 9.67 -6.31
C GLY A 126 1.53 10.92 -5.54
N SER A 127 2.83 11.09 -5.33
CA SER A 127 3.37 12.15 -4.48
C SER A 127 3.07 13.58 -4.96
N SER A 128 2.87 13.77 -6.27
CA SER A 128 2.44 15.03 -6.87
C SER A 128 0.91 15.22 -6.87
N LEU A 129 0.15 14.14 -6.69
CA LEU A 129 -1.31 14.13 -6.76
C LEU A 129 -1.96 14.31 -5.39
N ALA A 130 -1.36 13.69 -4.38
CA ALA A 130 -1.92 13.59 -3.05
C ALA A 130 -0.85 13.67 -1.96
N GLN A 131 -1.26 14.09 -0.78
CA GLN A 131 -0.43 14.10 0.42
C GLN A 131 -1.23 13.74 1.65
N THR A 132 -0.57 13.11 2.62
CA THR A 132 -1.17 12.79 3.92
C THR A 132 -0.15 12.98 5.04
N ARG A 133 -0.64 13.17 6.26
CA ARG A 133 0.13 13.06 7.49
C ARG A 133 -0.56 12.05 8.39
N MET A 134 -0.25 10.80 8.17
CA MET A 134 -0.91 9.66 8.81
C MET A 134 -0.74 9.66 10.33
N TYR A 135 0.48 9.95 10.82
CA TYR A 135 0.80 9.98 12.25
C TYR A 135 1.50 11.28 12.63
N LYS A 136 1.27 11.74 13.88
CA LYS A 136 1.82 13.02 14.38
C LYS A 136 2.91 12.85 15.43
N ASN A 137 3.02 11.67 16.01
CA ASN A 137 3.97 11.36 17.09
C ASN A 137 4.32 9.87 17.12
N PHE A 138 5.33 9.51 17.92
CA PHE A 138 5.80 8.12 18.05
C PHE A 138 4.74 7.16 18.60
N SER A 139 3.88 7.60 19.51
CA SER A 139 2.84 6.75 20.08
C SER A 139 1.82 6.32 19.01
N GLU A 140 1.40 7.25 18.16
CA GLU A 140 0.50 6.96 17.04
C GLU A 140 1.17 6.04 16.00
N ILE A 141 2.45 6.26 15.68
CA ILE A 141 3.24 5.40 14.80
C ILE A 141 3.29 3.97 15.35
N LYS A 142 3.64 3.82 16.64
CA LYS A 142 3.71 2.51 17.29
C LYS A 142 2.37 1.79 17.29
N ALA A 143 1.28 2.49 17.61
CA ALA A 143 -0.06 1.91 17.63
C ALA A 143 -0.53 1.48 16.23
N GLY A 144 -0.34 2.34 15.22
CA GLY A 144 -0.77 2.09 13.86
C GLY A 144 0.02 0.97 13.18
N TYR A 145 1.34 1.09 13.13
CA TYR A 145 2.19 0.04 12.52
C TYR A 145 2.20 -1.26 13.31
N GLY A 146 2.12 -1.20 14.66
CA GLY A 146 2.04 -2.40 15.50
C GLY A 146 0.84 -3.27 15.17
N LYS A 147 -0.32 -2.66 14.87
CA LYS A 147 -1.52 -3.38 14.43
C LYS A 147 -1.36 -4.02 13.04
N SER A 148 -0.74 -3.29 12.10
CA SER A 148 -0.66 -3.71 10.70
C SER A 148 0.48 -4.70 10.44
N LEU A 149 1.67 -4.47 11.01
CA LEU A 149 2.85 -5.31 10.80
C LEU A 149 2.66 -6.72 11.36
N TRP A 150 2.00 -6.85 12.51
CA TRP A 150 1.66 -8.16 13.06
C TRP A 150 0.90 -9.03 12.05
N LYS A 151 -0.08 -8.46 11.36
CA LYS A 151 -0.88 -9.19 10.37
C LYS A 151 -0.12 -9.40 9.05
N ALA A 152 0.74 -8.46 8.67
CA ALA A 152 1.56 -8.57 7.46
C ALA A 152 2.53 -9.77 7.51
N PHE A 153 3.09 -10.07 8.69
CA PHE A 153 4.01 -11.20 8.88
C PHE A 153 3.32 -12.52 9.29
N GLY A 154 2.02 -12.50 9.51
CA GLY A 154 1.14 -13.66 9.69
C GLY A 154 1.35 -14.48 10.96
N SER A 155 2.50 -14.36 11.65
CA SER A 155 2.82 -15.10 12.86
C SER A 155 3.95 -14.47 13.67
N GLN A 156 4.13 -14.88 14.92
CA GLN A 156 5.27 -14.48 15.77
C GLN A 156 6.61 -14.88 15.13
N SER A 157 6.69 -16.08 14.59
CA SER A 157 7.89 -16.59 13.92
C SER A 157 8.18 -15.83 12.62
N GLY A 158 7.17 -15.46 11.84
CA GLY A 158 7.32 -14.60 10.67
C GLY A 158 7.84 -13.21 11.04
N SER A 159 7.29 -12.60 12.08
CA SER A 159 7.77 -11.31 12.61
C SER A 159 9.21 -11.39 13.12
N ALA A 160 9.55 -12.44 13.88
CA ALA A 160 10.91 -12.66 14.37
C ALA A 160 11.90 -12.89 13.22
N GLY A 161 11.51 -13.64 12.19
CA GLY A 161 12.31 -13.84 10.97
C GLY A 161 12.56 -12.55 10.21
N ALA A 162 11.55 -11.69 10.06
CA ALA A 162 11.69 -10.39 9.42
C ALA A 162 12.63 -9.46 10.22
N ILE A 163 12.51 -9.43 11.56
CA ILE A 163 13.39 -8.65 12.43
C ILE A 163 14.83 -9.17 12.31
N ALA A 164 15.05 -10.48 12.36
CA ALA A 164 16.37 -11.08 12.20
C ALA A 164 16.98 -10.75 10.83
N PHE A 165 16.20 -10.85 9.76
CA PHE A 165 16.64 -10.48 8.41
C PHE A 165 17.06 -9.01 8.33
N LEU A 166 16.25 -8.09 8.84
CA LEU A 166 16.56 -6.66 8.84
C LEU A 166 17.79 -6.34 9.72
N PHE A 167 17.95 -7.04 10.85
CA PHE A 167 19.13 -6.90 11.68
C PHE A 167 20.39 -7.37 10.96
N ILE A 168 20.37 -8.56 10.37
CA ILE A 168 21.50 -9.14 9.65
C ILE A 168 21.89 -8.30 8.43
N THR A 169 20.92 -7.81 7.68
CA THR A 169 21.20 -7.08 6.43
C THR A 169 21.46 -5.60 6.64
N GLY A 170 20.87 -4.96 7.66
CA GLY A 170 20.93 -3.52 7.87
C GLY A 170 21.86 -3.09 8.99
N ILE A 171 21.92 -3.82 10.10
CA ILE A 171 22.64 -3.43 11.32
C ILE A 171 23.96 -4.18 11.46
N ALA A 172 23.94 -5.50 11.30
CA ALA A 172 25.13 -6.33 11.51
C ALA A 172 26.34 -5.93 10.63
N PRO A 173 26.17 -5.58 9.33
CA PRO A 173 27.31 -5.11 8.52
C PRO A 173 27.92 -3.81 9.04
N VAL A 174 27.10 -2.90 9.58
CA VAL A 174 27.59 -1.64 10.17
C VAL A 174 28.40 -1.91 11.44
N ILE A 175 27.90 -2.82 12.30
CA ILE A 175 28.63 -3.22 13.52
C ILE A 175 29.95 -3.94 13.18
N ALA A 176 29.95 -4.78 12.15
CA ALA A 176 31.15 -5.53 11.73
C ALA A 176 32.22 -4.65 11.07
N TRP A 177 31.87 -3.44 10.65
CA TRP A 177 32.79 -2.49 10.05
C TRP A 177 33.64 -1.73 11.10
N PHE A 178 33.15 -1.59 12.32
CA PHE A 178 33.81 -0.95 13.45
C PHE A 178 34.49 -1.97 14.38
#